data_7f847de66208431848f5496b05dfd495
#
_entry.id   7f847de66208431848f5496b05dfd495
#
_cell.length_a   1.000
_cell.length_b   1.000
_cell.length_c   1.000
_cell.angle_alpha   90.00
_cell.angle_beta   90.00
_cell.angle_gamma   90.00
#
_symmetry.space_group_name_H-M   'P 1'
#
loop_
_entity.id
_entity.type
_entity.pdbx_description
1 polymer ?
#
loop_
_entity_poly.entity_id
_entity_poly.type
_entity_poly.pdbx_seq_one_letter_code
_entity_poly.pdbx_strand_id
1 'polypeptide(L)'
;LGCLTGLRLSDFSNIKPEDIRKGMLHKKQEKSDHWVVIPLMNAANEILINRFKKVIPIVNNPDFNVNIKEIGRLAGISETVKFSYKKGNKDIEVIKPKYGWITSHTCRLSFCTNEFLAGTPVELIMKISGHKSLQDFYRYIRISPEEAGKKIREIWLQRGSACISA
;
A
#
# COMPACT_ATOMS: atom_id res chain seq x y z
N LEU A 1 -5.28 -8.09 0.46
CA LEU A 1 -3.91 -8.58 0.23
C LEU A 1 -2.97 -7.46 -0.18
N GLY A 2 -3.30 -6.64 -1.18
CA GLY A 2 -2.40 -5.59 -1.68
C GLY A 2 -1.83 -4.67 -0.59
N CYS A 3 -2.65 -4.26 0.40
CA CYS A 3 -2.20 -3.45 1.54
C CYS A 3 -1.33 -4.21 2.56
N LEU A 4 -1.37 -5.55 2.54
CA LEU A 4 -0.64 -6.40 3.48
C LEU A 4 0.65 -6.99 2.89
N THR A 5 0.82 -6.90 1.58
CA THR A 5 1.95 -7.51 0.86
C THR A 5 2.75 -6.52 0.03
N GLY A 6 2.20 -5.34 -0.23
CA GLY A 6 2.79 -4.35 -1.13
C GLY A 6 2.86 -4.79 -2.60
N LEU A 7 2.27 -5.91 -2.97
CA LEU A 7 2.23 -6.40 -4.35
C LEU A 7 1.30 -5.55 -5.23
N ARG A 8 1.55 -5.56 -6.53
CA ARG A 8 0.62 -5.01 -7.53
C ARG A 8 -0.57 -5.94 -7.72
N LEU A 9 -1.69 -5.43 -8.26
CA LEU A 9 -2.87 -6.25 -8.54
C LEU A 9 -2.54 -7.48 -9.38
N SER A 10 -1.79 -7.31 -10.47
CA SER A 10 -1.34 -8.42 -11.32
C SER A 10 -0.62 -9.53 -10.54
N ASP A 11 0.18 -9.15 -9.54
CA ASP A 11 0.96 -10.09 -8.76
C ASP A 11 0.12 -10.77 -7.68
N PHE A 12 -0.69 -10.02 -6.90
CA PHE A 12 -1.46 -10.63 -5.81
C PHE A 12 -2.73 -11.34 -6.27
N SER A 13 -3.31 -10.99 -7.42
CA SER A 13 -4.44 -11.72 -8.01
C SER A 13 -4.01 -13.04 -8.65
N ASN A 14 -2.73 -13.26 -8.85
CA ASN A 14 -2.15 -14.45 -9.47
C ASN A 14 -1.24 -15.22 -8.48
N ILE A 15 -1.57 -15.19 -7.18
CA ILE A 15 -0.90 -16.02 -6.17
C ILE A 15 -1.42 -17.44 -6.30
N LYS A 16 -0.48 -18.40 -6.39
CA LYS A 16 -0.77 -19.82 -6.47
C LYS A 16 -0.45 -20.51 -5.14
N PRO A 17 -1.02 -21.68 -4.86
CA PRO A 17 -0.73 -22.43 -3.63
C PRO A 17 0.77 -22.71 -3.42
N GLU A 18 1.49 -22.99 -4.48
CA GLU A 18 2.92 -23.27 -4.45
C GLU A 18 3.79 -22.05 -4.15
N ASP A 19 3.24 -20.83 -4.30
CA ASP A 19 3.93 -19.60 -3.93
C ASP A 19 4.04 -19.44 -2.40
N ILE A 20 3.23 -20.19 -1.62
CA ILE A 20 3.20 -20.09 -0.16
C ILE A 20 3.98 -21.23 0.47
N ARG A 21 5.11 -20.92 1.11
CA ARG A 21 6.02 -21.91 1.73
C ARG A 21 6.47 -21.41 3.10
N LYS A 22 6.33 -22.24 4.13
CA LYS A 22 6.81 -21.96 5.50
C LYS A 22 6.40 -20.58 6.02
N GLY A 23 5.13 -20.16 5.81
CA GLY A 23 4.63 -18.85 6.23
C GLY A 23 5.13 -17.65 5.43
N MET A 24 5.82 -17.88 4.33
CA MET A 24 6.33 -16.87 3.41
C MET A 24 5.66 -16.98 2.05
N LEU A 25 5.34 -15.84 1.44
CA LEU A 25 4.90 -15.73 0.06
C LEU A 25 6.11 -15.45 -0.84
N HIS A 26 6.41 -16.37 -1.74
CA HIS A 26 7.46 -16.27 -2.74
C HIS A 26 6.82 -15.89 -4.08
N LYS A 27 7.08 -14.69 -4.58
CA LYS A 27 6.46 -14.23 -5.83
C LYS A 27 7.46 -13.60 -6.77
N LYS A 28 7.46 -14.04 -8.02
CA LYS A 28 8.13 -13.33 -9.09
C LYS A 28 7.18 -12.27 -9.62
N GLN A 29 7.56 -11.00 -9.49
CA GLN A 29 6.74 -9.88 -9.93
C GLN A 29 6.74 -9.79 -11.46
N GLU A 30 5.55 -9.73 -12.05
CA GLU A 30 5.37 -9.71 -13.52
C GLU A 30 6.06 -8.51 -14.17
N LYS A 31 5.82 -7.30 -13.65
CA LYS A 31 6.33 -6.06 -14.27
C LYS A 31 7.84 -5.83 -14.07
N SER A 32 8.40 -6.26 -12.96
CA SER A 32 9.80 -5.98 -12.59
C SER A 32 10.74 -7.15 -12.82
N ASP A 33 10.18 -8.35 -13.06
CA ASP A 33 10.87 -9.63 -13.18
C ASP A 33 11.70 -9.99 -11.93
N HIS A 34 11.39 -9.38 -10.77
CA HIS A 34 12.07 -9.61 -9.52
C HIS A 34 11.36 -10.63 -8.63
N TRP A 35 12.14 -11.48 -7.98
CA TRP A 35 11.65 -12.31 -6.89
C TRP A 35 11.54 -11.47 -5.62
N VAL A 36 10.40 -11.61 -4.94
CA VAL A 36 10.16 -11.06 -3.60
C VAL A 36 9.75 -12.19 -2.68
N VAL A 37 10.19 -12.11 -1.42
CA VAL A 37 9.79 -13.02 -0.36
C VAL A 37 9.16 -12.18 0.75
N ILE A 38 7.89 -12.44 1.04
CA ILE A 38 7.07 -11.62 1.91
C ILE A 38 6.59 -12.48 3.08
N PRO A 39 6.94 -12.15 4.34
CA PRO A 39 6.36 -12.82 5.49
C PRO A 39 4.86 -12.55 5.54
N LEU A 40 4.08 -13.61 5.75
CA LEU A 40 2.63 -13.47 5.83
C LEU A 40 2.21 -13.09 7.26
N MET A 41 1.76 -11.85 7.42
CA MET A 41 1.09 -11.42 8.64
C MET A 41 -0.21 -12.23 8.86
N ASN A 42 -0.65 -12.34 10.11
CA ASN A 42 -1.86 -13.11 10.47
C ASN A 42 -3.07 -12.78 9.58
N ALA A 43 -3.32 -11.49 9.31
CA ALA A 43 -4.42 -11.07 8.44
C ALA A 43 -4.26 -11.55 6.98
N ALA A 44 -3.04 -11.54 6.44
CA ALA A 44 -2.77 -12.05 5.10
C ALA A 44 -2.90 -13.57 5.05
N ASN A 45 -2.40 -14.26 6.08
CA ASN A 45 -2.50 -15.71 6.21
C ASN A 45 -3.97 -16.15 6.32
N GLU A 46 -4.78 -15.46 7.12
CA GLU A 46 -6.23 -15.71 7.23
C GLU A 46 -6.91 -15.62 5.87
N ILE A 47 -6.65 -14.57 5.10
CA ILE A 47 -7.23 -14.41 3.77
C ILE A 47 -6.77 -15.52 2.83
N LEU A 48 -5.48 -15.82 2.78
CA LEU A 48 -4.90 -16.74 1.79
C LEU A 48 -5.21 -18.20 2.10
N ILE A 49 -5.09 -18.59 3.37
CA ILE A 49 -5.18 -20.00 3.78
C ILE A 49 -6.61 -20.37 4.12
N ASN A 50 -7.25 -19.60 5.01
CA ASN A 50 -8.54 -19.97 5.58
C ASN A 50 -9.70 -19.58 4.65
N ARG A 51 -9.67 -18.35 4.13
CA ARG A 51 -10.79 -17.83 3.32
C ARG A 51 -10.75 -18.33 1.89
N PHE A 52 -9.60 -18.28 1.23
CA PHE A 52 -9.47 -18.65 -0.18
C PHE A 52 -8.83 -20.01 -0.42
N LYS A 53 -8.43 -20.74 0.64
CA LYS A 53 -7.77 -22.04 0.51
C LYS A 53 -6.61 -22.01 -0.50
N LYS A 54 -5.83 -20.93 -0.48
CA LYS A 54 -4.71 -20.61 -1.38
C LYS A 54 -5.10 -20.33 -2.85
N VAL A 55 -6.38 -20.28 -3.18
CA VAL A 55 -6.85 -19.94 -4.54
C VAL A 55 -7.55 -18.59 -4.50
N ILE A 56 -6.96 -17.57 -5.11
CA ILE A 56 -7.51 -16.22 -5.14
C ILE A 56 -8.38 -16.07 -6.39
N PRO A 57 -9.61 -15.50 -6.26
CA PRO A 57 -10.44 -15.19 -7.41
C PRO A 57 -9.71 -14.23 -8.37
N ILE A 58 -9.72 -14.55 -9.65
CA ILE A 58 -9.18 -13.68 -10.69
C ILE A 58 -10.14 -12.51 -10.88
N VAL A 59 -9.66 -11.31 -10.63
CA VAL A 59 -10.41 -10.07 -10.84
C VAL A 59 -9.60 -9.18 -11.78
N ASN A 60 -10.22 -8.72 -12.85
CA ASN A 60 -9.56 -7.77 -13.75
C ASN A 60 -9.42 -6.39 -13.10
N ASN A 61 -8.50 -5.57 -13.63
CA ASN A 61 -8.19 -4.28 -13.02
C ASN A 61 -9.36 -3.27 -13.06
N PRO A 62 -10.16 -3.13 -14.13
CA PRO A 62 -11.34 -2.30 -14.14
C PRO A 62 -12.34 -2.66 -13.04
N ASP A 63 -12.74 -3.93 -12.95
CA ASP A 63 -13.72 -4.39 -11.95
C ASP A 63 -13.18 -4.24 -10.53
N PHE A 64 -11.91 -4.55 -10.31
CA PHE A 64 -11.26 -4.31 -9.02
C PHE A 64 -11.34 -2.84 -8.60
N ASN A 65 -11.07 -1.92 -9.55
CA ASN A 65 -11.10 -0.49 -9.24
C ASN A 65 -12.52 0.05 -8.99
N VAL A 66 -13.55 -0.53 -9.61
CA VAL A 66 -14.95 -0.21 -9.31
C VAL A 66 -15.28 -0.69 -7.89
N ASN A 67 -15.01 -1.95 -7.60
CA ASN A 67 -15.36 -2.57 -6.33
C ASN A 67 -14.61 -1.93 -5.14
N ILE A 68 -13.32 -1.60 -5.27
CA ILE A 68 -12.56 -0.99 -4.17
C ILE A 68 -13.03 0.42 -3.85
N LYS A 69 -13.54 1.17 -4.84
CA LYS A 69 -14.15 2.48 -4.62
C LYS A 69 -15.46 2.35 -3.84
N GLU A 70 -16.28 1.37 -4.20
CA GLU A 70 -17.53 1.09 -3.50
C GLU A 70 -17.26 0.66 -2.05
N ILE A 71 -16.26 -0.21 -1.82
CA ILE A 71 -15.81 -0.56 -0.47
C ILE A 71 -15.37 0.70 0.30
N GLY A 72 -14.62 1.59 -0.33
CA GLY A 72 -14.21 2.86 0.27
C GLY A 72 -15.40 3.76 0.64
N ARG A 73 -16.42 3.81 -0.21
CA ARG A 73 -17.67 4.54 0.06
C ARG A 73 -18.43 3.95 1.25
N LEU A 74 -18.59 2.63 1.29
CA LEU A 74 -19.24 1.91 2.40
C LEU A 74 -18.46 2.03 3.72
N ALA A 75 -17.14 2.15 3.65
CA ALA A 75 -16.28 2.40 4.81
C ALA A 75 -16.30 3.85 5.30
N GLY A 76 -17.11 4.73 4.70
CA GLY A 76 -17.23 6.12 5.10
C GLY A 76 -16.06 7.03 4.69
N ILE A 77 -15.21 6.61 3.74
CA ILE A 77 -14.09 7.42 3.23
C ILE A 77 -14.63 8.48 2.27
N SER A 78 -15.48 9.39 2.75
CA SER A 78 -16.26 10.33 1.93
C SER A 78 -15.72 11.76 1.93
N GLU A 79 -14.63 12.04 2.64
CA GLU A 79 -13.97 13.34 2.64
C GLU A 79 -13.73 13.83 1.20
N THR A 80 -14.10 15.10 0.92
CA THR A 80 -13.89 15.69 -0.40
C THR A 80 -12.44 16.12 -0.57
N VAL A 81 -11.81 15.63 -1.64
CA VAL A 81 -10.41 15.94 -1.95
C VAL A 81 -10.31 16.57 -3.32
N LYS A 82 -9.55 17.67 -3.39
CA LYS A 82 -9.21 18.39 -4.62
C LYS A 82 -7.84 17.92 -5.11
N PHE A 83 -7.80 17.48 -6.36
CA PHE A 83 -6.54 17.19 -7.06
C PHE A 83 -6.35 18.16 -8.21
N SER A 84 -5.17 18.75 -8.29
CA SER A 84 -4.75 19.60 -9.41
C SER A 84 -3.62 18.93 -10.18
N TYR A 85 -3.72 18.91 -11.49
CA TYR A 85 -2.67 18.39 -12.37
C TYR A 85 -2.61 19.19 -13.67
N LYS A 86 -1.43 19.21 -14.29
CA LYS A 86 -1.24 19.87 -15.59
C LYS A 86 -1.56 18.92 -16.74
N LYS A 87 -2.36 19.39 -17.69
CA LYS A 87 -2.59 18.73 -18.98
C LYS A 87 -2.21 19.69 -20.09
N GLY A 88 -0.99 19.56 -20.62
CA GLY A 88 -0.38 20.59 -21.47
C GLY A 88 -0.15 21.88 -20.67
N ASN A 89 -0.61 23.00 -21.21
CA ASN A 89 -0.51 24.33 -20.56
C ASN A 89 -1.73 24.68 -19.67
N LYS A 90 -2.65 23.73 -19.43
CA LYS A 90 -3.85 23.97 -18.63
C LYS A 90 -3.73 23.27 -17.28
N ASP A 91 -3.99 24.01 -16.21
CA ASP A 91 -4.19 23.45 -14.89
C ASP A 91 -5.63 22.90 -14.81
N ILE A 92 -5.73 21.60 -14.52
CA ILE A 92 -7.03 20.93 -14.36
C ILE A 92 -7.20 20.61 -12.89
N GLU A 93 -8.33 21.06 -12.33
CA GLU A 93 -8.74 20.75 -10.99
C GLU A 93 -9.89 19.75 -11.02
N VAL A 94 -9.78 18.70 -10.21
CA VAL A 94 -10.83 17.69 -10.06
C VAL A 94 -11.15 17.52 -8.59
N ILE A 95 -12.40 17.74 -8.24
CA ILE A 95 -12.91 17.58 -6.87
C ILE A 95 -13.75 16.30 -6.85
N LYS A 96 -13.40 15.36 -5.97
CA LYS A 96 -14.12 14.10 -5.78
C LYS A 96 -14.03 13.66 -4.32
N PRO A 97 -15.00 12.84 -3.84
CA PRO A 97 -14.84 12.13 -2.59
C PRO A 97 -13.57 11.26 -2.60
N LYS A 98 -12.91 11.12 -1.47
CA LYS A 98 -11.63 10.41 -1.31
C LYS A 98 -11.71 8.96 -1.82
N TYR A 99 -12.83 8.27 -1.61
CA TYR A 99 -13.04 6.93 -2.17
C TYR A 99 -12.98 6.90 -3.70
N GLY A 100 -13.38 7.98 -4.38
CA GLY A 100 -13.31 8.08 -5.85
C GLY A 100 -11.90 8.09 -6.43
N TRP A 101 -10.88 8.32 -5.57
CA TRP A 101 -9.45 8.29 -5.92
C TRP A 101 -8.78 6.97 -5.59
N ILE A 102 -9.45 6.06 -4.86
CA ILE A 102 -8.90 4.76 -4.51
C ILE A 102 -8.79 3.89 -5.78
N THR A 103 -7.64 3.26 -5.93
CA THR A 103 -7.34 2.33 -7.02
C THR A 103 -6.56 1.13 -6.48
N SER A 104 -6.37 0.10 -7.31
CA SER A 104 -5.50 -1.04 -6.97
C SER A 104 -4.09 -0.61 -6.56
N HIS A 105 -3.61 0.48 -7.14
CA HIS A 105 -2.30 1.05 -6.81
C HIS A 105 -2.25 1.69 -5.41
N THR A 106 -3.38 2.20 -4.93
CA THR A 106 -3.49 2.76 -3.57
C THR A 106 -3.16 1.72 -2.49
N CYS A 107 -3.48 0.44 -2.73
CA CYS A 107 -3.12 -0.63 -1.80
C CYS A 107 -1.60 -0.69 -1.55
N ARG A 108 -0.82 -0.58 -2.62
CA ARG A 108 0.64 -0.61 -2.54
C ARG A 108 1.21 0.69 -1.93
N LEU A 109 0.60 1.84 -2.23
CA LEU A 109 0.95 3.10 -1.57
C LEU A 109 0.74 3.00 -0.06
N SER A 110 -0.41 2.45 0.37
CA SER A 110 -0.73 2.23 1.78
C SER A 110 0.29 1.32 2.46
N PHE A 111 0.65 0.19 1.83
CA PHE A 111 1.69 -0.70 2.36
C PHE A 111 3.01 0.05 2.59
N CYS A 112 3.54 0.70 1.55
CA CYS A 112 4.82 1.39 1.65
C CYS A 112 4.81 2.51 2.70
N THR A 113 3.72 3.30 2.76
CA THR A 113 3.59 4.39 3.72
C THR A 113 3.46 3.86 5.15
N ASN A 114 2.65 2.83 5.37
CA ASN A 114 2.45 2.26 6.71
C ASN A 114 3.73 1.60 7.24
N GLU A 115 4.44 0.84 6.41
CA GLU A 115 5.72 0.25 6.80
C GLU A 115 6.78 1.31 7.11
N PHE A 116 6.82 2.39 6.30
CA PHE A 116 7.70 3.51 6.55
C PHE A 116 7.38 4.20 7.89
N LEU A 117 6.11 4.46 8.16
CA LEU A 117 5.66 5.05 9.44
C LEU A 117 5.87 4.11 10.63
N ALA A 118 5.82 2.81 10.43
CA ALA A 118 6.15 1.81 11.46
C ALA A 118 7.65 1.79 11.80
N GLY A 119 8.49 2.43 10.98
CA GLY A 119 9.93 2.46 11.18
C GLY A 119 10.68 1.30 10.54
N THR A 120 10.02 0.54 9.65
CA THR A 120 10.70 -0.50 8.87
C THR A 120 11.78 0.12 7.99
N PRO A 121 13.03 -0.37 7.97
CA PRO A 121 14.09 0.14 7.11
C PRO A 121 13.67 0.17 5.64
N VAL A 122 13.93 1.30 4.98
CA VAL A 122 13.50 1.56 3.59
C VAL A 122 13.97 0.46 2.63
N GLU A 123 15.19 -0.02 2.81
CA GLU A 123 15.78 -1.07 2.00
C GLU A 123 14.97 -2.39 2.08
N LEU A 124 14.45 -2.72 3.25
CA LEU A 124 13.61 -3.91 3.45
C LEU A 124 12.25 -3.72 2.78
N ILE A 125 11.63 -2.54 2.93
CA ILE A 125 10.37 -2.23 2.25
C ILE A 125 10.55 -2.32 0.73
N MET A 126 11.65 -1.79 0.21
CA MET A 126 11.97 -1.86 -1.22
C MET A 126 12.16 -3.29 -1.71
N LYS A 127 12.81 -4.16 -0.92
CA LYS A 127 12.98 -5.59 -1.24
C LYS A 127 11.63 -6.30 -1.36
N ILE A 128 10.71 -6.04 -0.44
CA ILE A 128 9.36 -6.64 -0.45
C ILE A 128 8.53 -6.04 -1.59
N SER A 129 8.51 -4.73 -1.71
CA SER A 129 7.70 -4.05 -2.71
C SER A 129 8.31 -4.13 -4.14
N GLY A 130 9.61 -4.41 -4.28
CA GLY A 130 10.29 -4.53 -5.57
C GLY A 130 10.53 -3.18 -6.25
N HIS A 131 10.78 -2.11 -5.47
CA HIS A 131 11.26 -0.85 -6.01
C HIS A 131 12.76 -0.93 -6.30
N LYS A 132 13.17 -0.39 -7.44
CA LYS A 132 14.57 -0.43 -7.89
C LYS A 132 15.37 0.80 -7.50
N SER A 133 14.70 1.93 -7.24
CA SER A 133 15.36 3.19 -6.84
C SER A 133 14.65 3.82 -5.65
N LEU A 134 15.42 4.53 -4.82
CA LEU A 134 14.89 5.32 -3.72
C LEU A 134 13.96 6.44 -4.23
N GLN A 135 14.29 7.05 -5.35
CA GLN A 135 13.47 8.10 -5.95
C GLN A 135 12.07 7.58 -6.31
N ASP A 136 11.97 6.38 -6.90
CA ASP A 136 10.68 5.76 -7.20
C ASP A 136 9.95 5.35 -5.92
N PHE A 137 10.67 4.84 -4.92
CA PHE A 137 10.10 4.47 -3.64
C PHE A 137 9.47 5.67 -2.92
N TYR A 138 10.17 6.79 -2.80
CA TYR A 138 9.66 7.97 -2.10
C TYR A 138 8.41 8.58 -2.74
N ARG A 139 8.13 8.33 -4.01
CA ARG A 139 6.84 8.68 -4.64
C ARG A 139 5.65 7.90 -4.05
N TYR A 140 5.93 6.79 -3.37
CA TYR A 140 4.92 5.96 -2.70
C TYR A 140 4.68 6.34 -1.26
N ILE A 141 5.53 7.18 -0.69
CA ILE A 141 5.37 7.66 0.69
C ILE A 141 4.48 8.90 0.68
N ARG A 142 3.29 8.74 1.26
CA ARG A 142 2.25 9.78 1.31
C ARG A 142 1.99 10.14 2.76
N ILE A 143 2.76 11.08 3.28
CA ILE A 143 2.73 11.54 4.67
C ILE A 143 2.46 13.03 4.66
N SER A 144 1.46 13.48 5.42
CA SER A 144 1.24 14.91 5.64
C SER A 144 2.29 15.49 6.59
N PRO A 145 2.51 16.81 6.59
CA PRO A 145 3.39 17.46 7.55
C PRO A 145 2.99 17.17 9.01
N GLU A 146 1.68 17.08 9.28
CA GLU A 146 1.14 16.79 10.61
C GLU A 146 1.48 15.35 11.05
N GLU A 147 1.33 14.38 10.16
CA GLU A 147 1.70 12.98 10.42
C GLU A 147 3.21 12.84 10.65
N ALA A 148 4.02 13.53 9.85
CA ALA A 148 5.47 13.57 10.03
C ALA A 148 5.85 14.16 11.40
N GLY A 149 5.23 15.28 11.79
CA GLY A 149 5.44 15.91 13.09
C GLY A 149 5.06 14.99 14.26
N LYS A 150 3.91 14.32 14.18
CA LYS A 150 3.49 13.32 15.19
C LYS A 150 4.51 12.19 15.30
N LYS A 151 4.97 11.66 14.18
CA LYS A 151 5.94 10.56 14.17
C LYS A 151 7.30 10.94 14.75
N ILE A 152 7.80 12.14 14.43
CA ILE A 152 9.03 12.66 15.00
C ILE A 152 8.89 12.83 16.52
N ARG A 153 7.74 13.35 16.99
CA ARG A 153 7.46 13.50 18.43
C ARG A 153 7.50 12.14 19.14
N GLU A 154 6.87 11.11 18.59
CA GLU A 154 6.92 9.74 19.13
C GLU A 154 8.36 9.23 19.27
N ILE A 155 9.17 9.41 18.22
CA ILE A 155 10.59 9.00 18.22
C ILE A 155 11.38 9.77 19.29
N TRP A 156 11.15 11.06 19.44
CA TRP A 156 11.83 11.87 20.46
C TRP A 156 11.46 11.43 21.88
N LEU A 157 10.17 11.17 22.13
CA LEU A 157 9.73 10.63 23.43
C LEU A 157 10.36 9.28 23.75
N GLN A 158 10.48 8.39 22.78
CA GLN A 158 11.17 7.12 22.94
C GLN A 158 12.69 7.28 23.26
N ARG A 159 13.30 8.36 22.77
CA ARG A 159 14.70 8.71 23.09
C ARG A 159 14.87 9.45 24.41
N GLY A 160 13.82 9.65 25.18
CA GLY A 160 13.84 10.40 26.44
C GLY A 160 13.93 11.92 26.27
N SER A 161 13.68 12.44 25.06
CA SER A 161 13.64 13.87 24.83
C SER A 161 12.31 14.47 25.29
N ALA A 162 12.34 15.54 26.07
CA ALA A 162 11.13 16.26 26.47
C ALA A 162 10.49 16.97 25.28
N CYS A 163 9.21 16.72 25.04
CA CYS A 163 8.42 17.48 24.09
C CYS A 163 7.46 18.40 24.86
N ILE A 164 7.26 19.62 24.38
CA ILE A 164 6.27 20.53 24.95
C ILE A 164 4.88 19.91 24.71
N SER A 165 4.14 19.67 25.77
CA SER A 165 2.71 19.34 25.71
C SER A 165 1.94 20.63 25.43
N ALA A 166 1.23 20.69 24.34
CA ALA A 166 0.29 21.77 24.06
C ALA A 166 -0.98 21.58 24.90
#